data_6e526e88412d050c2fcf3d5a4536d980
#
_entry.id   6e526e88412d050c2fcf3d5a4536d980
#
_cell.length_a   1.000
_cell.length_b   1.000
_cell.length_c   1.000
_cell.angle_alpha   90.00
_cell.angle_beta   90.00
_cell.angle_gamma   90.00
#
_symmetry.space_group_name_H-M   'P 1'
#
loop_
_entity.id
_entity.type
_entity.pdbx_description
1 polymer ?
#
loop_
_entity_poly.entity_id
_entity_poly.type
_entity_poly.pdbx_seq_one_letter_code
_entity_poly.pdbx_strand_id
1 'polypeptide(L)'
;GHEDTLFGQELRYACKTVTHIENTAYHLDDDSDAEFLDKTDGAIDNLVWLIREGKIDEEVKLFAVYRKLQRTGAVHLMKVLRILLARGIRALLAGGLRSVLLYDFYKLLRMSGHAIKIGRRNF
;
A
#
# COMPACT_ATOMS: atom_id res chain seq x y z
N GLY A 1 3.22 2.83 9.23
CA GLY A 1 2.46 3.23 8.21
C GLY A 1 3.07 3.82 6.97
N HIS A 2 2.65 5.01 6.61
CA HIS A 2 3.15 5.73 5.43
C HIS A 2 3.67 7.13 5.82
N GLU A 3 4.06 7.29 7.07
CA GLU A 3 4.58 8.55 7.63
C GLU A 3 5.84 9.00 6.88
N ASP A 4 6.73 8.05 6.58
CA ASP A 4 7.97 8.32 5.85
C ASP A 4 7.67 8.77 4.41
N THR A 5 6.64 8.17 3.79
CA THR A 5 6.19 8.55 2.44
C THR A 5 5.64 9.97 2.45
N LEU A 6 4.78 10.31 3.43
CA LEU A 6 4.21 11.63 3.59
C LEU A 6 5.32 12.67 3.87
N PHE A 7 6.23 12.36 4.80
CA PHE A 7 7.35 13.23 5.14
C PHE A 7 8.27 13.49 3.94
N GLY A 8 8.60 12.46 3.17
CA GLY A 8 9.38 12.60 1.92
C GLY A 8 8.68 13.48 0.88
N GLN A 9 7.36 13.41 0.79
CA GLN A 9 6.57 14.26 -0.09
C GLN A 9 6.55 15.72 0.38
N GLU A 10 6.39 15.96 1.68
CA GLU A 10 6.45 17.31 2.28
C GLU A 10 7.82 17.97 2.08
N LEU A 11 8.93 17.21 2.23
CA LEU A 11 10.27 17.70 1.96
C LEU A 11 10.45 18.13 0.50
N ARG A 12 9.89 17.37 -0.45
CA ARG A 12 9.91 17.74 -1.88
C ARG A 12 9.13 19.03 -2.14
N TYR A 13 7.93 19.15 -1.59
CA TYR A 13 7.12 20.39 -1.74
C TYR A 13 7.80 21.59 -1.10
N ALA A 14 8.53 21.39 0.01
CA ALA A 14 9.33 22.44 0.64
C ALA A 14 10.66 22.71 -0.05
N CYS A 15 10.94 22.05 -1.19
CA CYS A 15 12.20 22.16 -1.94
C CYS A 15 13.44 21.94 -1.06
N LYS A 16 13.36 21.00 -0.10
CA LYS A 16 14.48 20.63 0.77
C LYS A 16 15.32 19.53 0.14
N THR A 17 16.63 19.68 0.26
CA THR A 17 17.58 18.65 -0.16
C THR A 17 17.71 17.60 0.94
N VAL A 18 17.60 16.31 0.57
CA VAL A 18 17.84 15.19 1.47
C VAL A 18 19.22 14.63 1.17
N THR A 19 20.09 14.63 2.18
CA THR A 19 21.42 14.03 2.08
C THR A 19 21.40 12.67 2.77
N HIS A 20 21.76 11.62 2.03
CA HIS A 20 21.93 10.29 2.60
C HIS A 20 23.27 10.20 3.29
N ILE A 21 23.26 9.77 4.55
CA ILE A 21 24.48 9.48 5.33
C ILE A 21 24.58 7.97 5.54
N GLU A 22 25.79 7.46 5.56
CA GLU A 22 26.02 6.07 5.94
C GLU A 22 25.82 5.93 7.45
N ASN A 23 24.63 5.50 7.83
CA ASN A 23 24.29 5.18 9.21
C ASN A 23 23.52 3.87 9.23
N THR A 24 24.25 2.77 9.41
CA THR A 24 23.66 1.44 9.41
C THR A 24 23.01 1.19 10.77
N ALA A 25 21.69 1.08 10.81
CA ALA A 25 20.94 0.61 11.96
C ALA A 25 20.49 -0.84 11.72
N TYR A 26 20.73 -1.71 12.71
CA TYR A 26 20.18 -3.06 12.69
C TYR A 26 18.75 -3.00 13.20
N HIS A 27 17.82 -3.39 12.33
CA HIS A 27 16.42 -3.55 12.70
C HIS A 27 16.20 -5.03 13.05
N LEU A 28 16.07 -5.35 14.31
CA LEU A 28 15.69 -6.67 14.80
C LEU A 28 14.16 -6.75 14.78
N ASP A 29 13.59 -7.15 13.65
CA ASP A 29 12.17 -7.45 13.54
C ASP A 29 11.98 -8.95 13.84
N ASP A 30 11.47 -9.26 15.02
CA ASP A 30 11.08 -10.61 15.43
C ASP A 30 9.61 -10.92 15.10
N ASP A 31 9.00 -10.15 14.19
CA ASP A 31 7.62 -10.35 13.80
C ASP A 31 7.44 -11.71 13.09
N SER A 32 6.43 -12.45 13.48
CA SER A 32 5.96 -13.59 12.70
C SER A 32 5.38 -13.11 11.35
N ASP A 33 5.36 -14.00 10.35
CA ASP A 33 4.78 -13.67 9.04
C ASP A 33 3.31 -13.21 9.16
N ALA A 34 2.56 -13.74 10.14
CA ALA A 34 1.19 -13.31 10.41
C ALA A 34 1.12 -11.88 10.97
N GLU A 35 1.97 -11.52 11.93
CA GLU A 35 2.06 -10.16 12.50
C GLU A 35 2.51 -9.14 11.44
N PHE A 36 3.44 -9.54 10.57
CA PHE A 36 3.85 -8.73 9.43
C PHE A 36 2.66 -8.43 8.49
N LEU A 37 1.81 -9.42 8.23
CA LEU A 37 0.61 -9.23 7.41
C LEU A 37 -0.43 -8.32 8.11
N ASP A 38 -0.59 -8.44 9.43
CA ASP A 38 -1.47 -7.55 10.20
C ASP A 38 -0.98 -6.09 10.15
N LYS A 39 0.32 -5.87 10.28
CA LYS A 39 0.94 -4.55 10.10
C LYS A 39 0.75 -4.03 8.67
N THR A 40 0.85 -4.91 7.67
CA THR A 40 0.59 -4.59 6.26
C THR A 40 -0.86 -4.13 6.05
N ASP A 41 -1.83 -4.85 6.62
CA ASP A 41 -3.24 -4.48 6.54
C ASP A 41 -3.49 -3.10 7.13
N GLY A 42 -2.94 -2.83 8.32
CA GLY A 42 -3.00 -1.51 8.96
C GLY A 42 -2.34 -0.40 8.13
N ALA A 43 -1.22 -0.70 7.48
CA ALA A 43 -0.54 0.25 6.60
C ALA A 43 -1.39 0.57 5.35
N ILE A 44 -2.09 -0.42 4.78
CA ILE A 44 -3.02 -0.20 3.66
C ILE A 44 -4.22 0.64 4.09
N ASP A 45 -4.79 0.37 5.26
CA ASP A 45 -5.91 1.15 5.79
C ASP A 45 -5.49 2.62 5.99
N ASN A 46 -4.30 2.87 6.54
CA ASN A 46 -3.74 4.20 6.69
C ASN A 46 -3.48 4.88 5.33
N LEU A 47 -2.92 4.15 4.35
CA LEU A 47 -2.72 4.66 3.00
C LEU A 47 -4.05 5.11 2.37
N VAL A 48 -5.10 4.29 2.48
CA VAL A 48 -6.43 4.62 1.97
C VAL A 48 -6.98 5.88 2.64
N TRP A 49 -6.80 6.02 3.95
CA TRP A 49 -7.20 7.22 4.66
C TRP A 49 -6.44 8.47 4.15
N LEU A 50 -5.11 8.40 3.99
CA LEU A 50 -4.30 9.50 3.48
C LEU A 50 -4.69 9.91 2.05
N ILE A 51 -5.05 8.93 1.20
CA ILE A 51 -5.55 9.19 -0.16
C ILE A 51 -6.90 9.92 -0.11
N ARG A 52 -7.82 9.51 0.77
CA ARG A 52 -9.13 10.16 0.93
C ARG A 52 -9.01 11.59 1.42
N GLU A 53 -8.05 11.85 2.31
CA GLU A 53 -7.72 13.19 2.81
C GLU A 53 -6.94 14.04 1.78
N GLY A 54 -6.59 13.47 0.64
CA GLY A 54 -5.81 14.17 -0.40
C GLY A 54 -4.39 14.52 0.03
N LYS A 55 -3.86 13.81 1.03
CA LYS A 55 -2.50 14.05 1.58
C LYS A 55 -1.40 13.32 0.83
N ILE A 56 -1.75 12.32 0.04
CA ILE A 56 -0.84 11.53 -0.78
C ILE A 56 -1.32 11.55 -2.23
N ASP A 57 -0.38 11.72 -3.14
CA ASP A 57 -0.61 11.69 -4.58
C ASP A 57 -0.20 10.36 -5.23
N GLU A 58 -0.21 10.32 -6.58
CA GLU A 58 0.01 9.12 -7.38
C GLU A 58 1.45 8.59 -7.35
N GLU A 59 2.38 9.22 -6.65
CA GLU A 59 3.76 8.75 -6.55
C GLU A 59 3.90 7.45 -5.77
N VAL A 60 2.90 7.11 -4.94
CA VAL A 60 2.84 5.81 -4.26
C VAL A 60 2.48 4.73 -5.26
N LYS A 61 3.42 3.83 -5.56
CA LYS A 61 3.27 2.77 -6.59
C LYS A 61 1.97 1.97 -6.44
N LEU A 62 1.61 1.57 -5.23
CA LEU A 62 0.39 0.82 -4.96
C LEU A 62 -0.85 1.61 -5.37
N PHE A 63 -0.89 2.90 -5.04
CA PHE A 63 -1.99 3.78 -5.41
C PHE A 63 -2.05 4.03 -6.92
N ALA A 64 -0.91 4.23 -7.58
CA ALA A 64 -0.84 4.40 -9.03
C ALA A 64 -1.41 3.17 -9.78
N VAL A 65 -1.03 1.95 -9.36
CA VAL A 65 -1.56 0.70 -9.93
C VAL A 65 -3.06 0.58 -9.67
N TYR A 66 -3.51 0.82 -8.44
CA TYR A 66 -4.94 0.79 -8.09
C TYR A 66 -5.75 1.77 -8.95
N ARG A 67 -5.26 2.98 -9.15
CA ARG A 67 -5.92 4.00 -9.99
C ARG A 67 -6.00 3.57 -11.45
N LYS A 68 -4.95 2.93 -11.98
CA LYS A 68 -4.98 2.34 -13.32
C LYS A 68 -6.08 1.27 -13.43
N LEU A 69 -6.20 0.40 -12.44
CA LEU A 69 -7.26 -0.61 -12.38
C LEU A 69 -8.66 0.03 -12.32
N GLN A 70 -8.81 1.13 -11.61
CA GLN A 70 -10.09 1.88 -11.59
C GLN A 70 -10.45 2.43 -12.97
N ARG A 71 -9.48 3.02 -13.69
CA ARG A 71 -9.71 3.60 -15.02
C ARG A 71 -10.11 2.55 -16.05
N THR A 72 -9.58 1.34 -15.94
CA THR A 72 -9.91 0.21 -16.84
C THR A 72 -11.14 -0.57 -16.42
N GLY A 73 -11.74 -0.27 -15.26
CA GLY A 73 -12.83 -1.05 -14.67
C GLY A 73 -12.39 -2.37 -14.02
N ALA A 74 -11.11 -2.74 -14.14
CA ALA A 74 -10.58 -3.99 -13.57
C ALA A 74 -10.64 -4.06 -12.04
N VAL A 75 -10.89 -2.94 -11.37
CA VAL A 75 -11.10 -2.90 -9.92
C VAL A 75 -12.29 -3.75 -9.47
N HIS A 76 -13.31 -3.90 -10.31
CA HIS A 76 -14.46 -4.76 -10.00
C HIS A 76 -14.06 -6.24 -9.97
N LEU A 77 -13.22 -6.67 -10.93
CA LEU A 77 -12.64 -8.01 -10.93
C LEU A 77 -11.79 -8.22 -9.68
N MET A 78 -10.97 -7.23 -9.28
CA MET A 78 -10.16 -7.33 -8.05
C MET A 78 -11.02 -7.48 -6.79
N LYS A 79 -12.20 -6.85 -6.73
CA LYS A 79 -13.15 -7.03 -5.61
C LYS A 79 -13.67 -8.46 -5.53
N VAL A 80 -14.00 -9.06 -6.66
CA VAL A 80 -14.45 -10.46 -6.72
C VAL A 80 -13.30 -11.39 -6.30
N LEU A 81 -12.11 -11.22 -6.88
CA LEU A 81 -10.92 -11.99 -6.53
C LEU A 81 -10.56 -11.85 -5.04
N ARG A 82 -10.77 -10.70 -4.45
CA ARG A 82 -10.57 -10.50 -3.01
C ARG A 82 -11.45 -11.44 -2.20
N ILE A 83 -12.72 -11.56 -2.54
CA ILE A 83 -13.66 -12.42 -1.82
C ILE A 83 -13.23 -13.89 -1.94
N LEU A 84 -12.78 -14.30 -3.12
CA LEU A 84 -12.44 -15.69 -3.41
C LEU A 84 -11.05 -16.09 -2.91
N LEU A 85 -10.06 -15.22 -3.06
CA LEU A 85 -8.65 -15.58 -2.93
C LEU A 85 -7.93 -14.96 -1.73
N ALA A 86 -8.41 -13.85 -1.16
CA ALA A 86 -7.64 -13.11 -0.15
C ALA A 86 -7.31 -13.96 1.09
N ARG A 87 -8.25 -14.80 1.53
CA ARG A 87 -8.02 -15.71 2.69
C ARG A 87 -6.97 -16.77 2.39
N GLY A 88 -7.04 -17.37 1.20
CA GLY A 88 -6.06 -18.37 0.78
C GLY A 88 -4.67 -17.81 0.60
N ILE A 89 -4.56 -16.64 -0.05
CA ILE A 89 -3.27 -15.95 -0.24
C ILE A 89 -2.69 -15.54 1.11
N ARG A 90 -3.51 -15.00 2.01
CA ARG A 90 -3.06 -14.65 3.36
C ARG A 90 -2.54 -15.88 4.12
N ALA A 91 -3.24 -17.01 4.04
CA ALA A 91 -2.83 -18.24 4.70
C ALA A 91 -1.50 -18.78 4.13
N LEU A 92 -1.29 -18.70 2.81
CA LEU A 92 -0.03 -19.08 2.17
C LEU A 92 1.13 -18.18 2.60
N LEU A 93 0.91 -16.86 2.63
CA LEU A 93 1.93 -15.89 3.07
C LEU A 93 2.24 -16.04 4.56
N ALA A 94 1.24 -16.22 5.42
CA ALA A 94 1.42 -16.46 6.85
C ALA A 94 2.07 -17.83 7.15
N GLY A 95 1.94 -18.79 6.24
CA GLY A 95 2.61 -20.08 6.29
C GLY A 95 4.07 -20.07 5.82
N GLY A 96 4.67 -18.89 5.59
CA GLY A 96 6.08 -18.73 5.23
C GLY A 96 6.36 -18.76 3.73
N LEU A 97 5.34 -18.71 2.86
CA LEU A 97 5.56 -18.59 1.42
C LEU A 97 6.07 -17.19 1.08
N ARG A 98 7.36 -17.07 0.80
CA ARG A 98 8.04 -15.80 0.48
C ARG A 98 7.97 -15.50 -1.02
N SER A 99 6.88 -14.89 -1.47
CA SER A 99 6.68 -14.44 -2.85
C SER A 99 6.32 -12.97 -2.90
N VAL A 100 7.20 -12.15 -3.43
CA VAL A 100 6.99 -10.69 -3.57
C VAL A 100 5.79 -10.42 -4.47
N LEU A 101 5.64 -11.16 -5.57
CA LEU A 101 4.50 -10.99 -6.49
C LEU A 101 3.17 -11.32 -5.81
N LEU A 102 3.13 -12.39 -5.03
CA LEU A 102 1.93 -12.78 -4.29
C LEU A 102 1.59 -11.76 -3.20
N TYR A 103 2.61 -11.23 -2.53
CA TYR A 103 2.46 -10.18 -1.53
C TYR A 103 1.96 -8.86 -2.14
N ASP A 104 2.50 -8.44 -3.29
CA ASP A 104 2.02 -7.26 -4.01
C ASP A 104 0.59 -7.42 -4.50
N PHE A 105 0.24 -8.61 -4.98
CA PHE A 105 -1.13 -8.94 -5.35
C PHE A 105 -2.07 -8.90 -4.14
N TYR A 106 -1.65 -9.44 -3.00
CA TYR A 106 -2.40 -9.36 -1.73
C TYR A 106 -2.69 -7.91 -1.34
N LYS A 107 -1.70 -7.03 -1.41
CA LYS A 107 -1.89 -5.59 -1.12
C LYS A 107 -2.94 -4.95 -2.04
N LEU A 108 -2.91 -5.27 -3.33
CA LEU A 108 -3.91 -4.77 -4.29
C LEU A 108 -5.32 -5.31 -3.98
N LEU A 109 -5.43 -6.60 -3.66
CA LEU A 109 -6.71 -7.20 -3.24
C LEU A 109 -7.24 -6.50 -1.99
N ARG A 110 -6.40 -6.27 -0.99
CA ARG A 110 -6.77 -5.59 0.25
C ARG A 110 -7.25 -4.17 -0.02
N MET A 111 -6.50 -3.41 -0.81
CA MET A 111 -6.86 -2.04 -1.21
C MET A 111 -8.17 -1.98 -2.00
N SER A 112 -8.45 -2.96 -2.86
CA SER A 112 -9.69 -3.02 -3.65
C SER A 112 -10.96 -3.19 -2.79
N GLY A 113 -10.82 -3.63 -1.54
CA GLY A 113 -11.90 -3.70 -0.57
C GLY A 113 -12.41 -2.33 -0.11
N HIS A 114 -11.60 -1.29 -0.27
CA HIS A 114 -11.95 0.07 0.12
C HIS A 114 -12.63 0.82 -1.03
N ALA A 115 -13.76 1.51 -0.74
CA ALA A 115 -14.40 2.39 -1.71
C ALA A 115 -13.64 3.73 -1.77
N ILE A 116 -12.62 3.80 -2.62
CA ILE A 116 -11.85 5.04 -2.82
C ILE A 116 -12.53 5.81 -3.94
N LYS A 117 -13.27 6.86 -3.58
CA LYS A 117 -13.75 7.86 -4.53
C LYS A 117 -12.61 8.84 -4.77
N ILE A 118 -12.00 8.75 -5.92
CA ILE A 118 -11.01 9.75 -6.35
C ILE A 118 -11.82 10.94 -6.83
N GLY A 119 -11.86 12.00 -6.03
CA GLY A 119 -12.40 13.28 -6.47
C GLY A 119 -11.65 13.72 -7.72
N ARG A 120 -12.37 14.12 -8.77
CA ARG A 120 -11.77 14.89 -9.86
C ARG A 120 -11.18 16.14 -9.21
N ARG A 121 -9.85 16.23 -9.11
CA ARG A 121 -9.23 17.55 -8.95
C ARG A 121 -9.59 18.30 -10.23
N ASN A 122 -10.52 19.23 -10.11
CA ASN A 122 -10.70 20.25 -11.14
C ASN A 122 -9.40 21.04 -11.15
N PHE A 123 -8.65 20.87 -12.21
CA PHE A 123 -7.60 21.79 -12.58
C PHE A 123 -8.22 23.11 -13.08
#